data_72d88c25e9d0b4dc717f6ab41e64f990
#
_entry.id   72d88c25e9d0b4dc717f6ab41e64f990
#
_cell.length_a   1.000
_cell.length_b   1.000
_cell.length_c   1.000
_cell.angle_alpha   90.00
_cell.angle_beta   90.00
_cell.angle_gamma   90.00
#
_symmetry.space_group_name_H-M   'P 1'
#
loop_
_entity.id
_entity.type
_entity.pdbx_description
1 polymer ?
#
loop_
_entity_poly.entity_id
_entity_poly.type
_entity_poly.pdbx_seq_one_letter_code
_entity_poly.pdbx_strand_id
1 'polypeptide(L)'
;GVEQDDFLNGCIEVETLHSPDELLHLINAIERDAGRERLIHWGPRTLDIDILLYDDLICDEENLHIPHIEMCKREFVLEPLSNIAGYKRHPINGRTIRELLDELERNKE
;
A
#
# COMPACT_ATOMS: atom_id res chain seq x y z
N GLY A 1 -16.48 -23.11 8.29
CA GLY A 1 -17.06 -21.92 8.60
C GLY A 1 -16.98 -21.03 7.43
N VAL A 2 -17.39 -19.87 7.70
CA VAL A 2 -17.22 -18.95 6.68
C VAL A 2 -15.78 -18.77 6.48
N GLU A 3 -15.42 -19.06 5.33
CA GLU A 3 -14.10 -18.82 5.01
C GLU A 3 -13.86 -17.37 5.09
N GLN A 4 -12.84 -17.02 5.74
CA GLN A 4 -12.39 -15.70 5.61
C GLN A 4 -12.17 -15.47 4.17
N ASP A 5 -12.73 -14.41 3.68
CA ASP A 5 -12.45 -14.04 2.33
C ASP A 5 -10.99 -13.80 2.21
N ASP A 6 -10.40 -14.40 1.23
CA ASP A 6 -9.03 -14.12 0.94
C ASP A 6 -8.93 -12.72 0.40
N PHE A 7 -8.16 -11.89 1.08
CA PHE A 7 -7.87 -10.59 0.56
C PHE A 7 -6.69 -10.70 -0.37
N LEU A 8 -6.88 -10.21 -1.58
CA LEU A 8 -5.78 -10.12 -2.51
C LEU A 8 -5.04 -8.84 -2.23
N ASN A 9 -3.79 -8.98 -1.86
CA ASN A 9 -2.93 -7.83 -1.64
C ASN A 9 -1.84 -7.84 -2.69
N GLY A 10 -1.53 -6.69 -3.21
CA GLY A 10 -0.47 -6.56 -4.18
C GLY A 10 0.06 -5.16 -4.20
N CYS A 11 1.18 -4.98 -4.87
CA CYS A 11 1.80 -3.68 -5.03
C CYS A 11 2.12 -3.46 -6.47
N ILE A 12 1.97 -2.21 -6.91
CA ILE A 12 2.41 -1.81 -8.24
C ILE A 12 3.30 -0.60 -8.09
N GLU A 13 4.20 -0.45 -9.04
CA GLU A 13 5.03 0.72 -9.14
C GLU A 13 4.57 1.50 -10.36
N VAL A 14 4.39 2.79 -10.18
CA VAL A 14 3.94 3.63 -11.30
C VAL A 14 4.81 4.87 -11.38
N GLU A 15 4.89 5.41 -12.59
CA GLU A 15 5.50 6.71 -12.79
C GLU A 15 4.37 7.69 -13.02
N THR A 16 4.45 8.84 -12.38
CA THR A 16 3.38 9.82 -12.48
C THR A 16 3.94 11.22 -12.37
N LEU A 17 3.26 12.15 -13.02
CA LEU A 17 3.57 13.57 -12.86
C LEU A 17 2.66 14.23 -11.82
N HIS A 18 1.73 13.46 -11.26
CA HIS A 18 0.84 14.01 -10.24
C HIS A 18 1.58 14.17 -8.92
N SER A 19 1.24 15.23 -8.21
CA SER A 19 1.68 15.37 -6.83
C SER A 19 1.02 14.30 -5.96
N PRO A 20 1.50 14.07 -4.75
CA PRO A 20 0.85 13.12 -3.86
C PRO A 20 -0.62 13.45 -3.61
N ASP A 21 -0.96 14.72 -3.44
CA ASP A 21 -2.35 15.12 -3.23
C ASP A 21 -3.21 14.83 -4.44
N GLU A 22 -2.70 15.14 -5.63
CA GLU A 22 -3.41 14.83 -6.86
C GLU A 22 -3.62 13.35 -7.03
N LEU A 23 -2.58 12.57 -6.70
CA LEU A 23 -2.65 11.13 -6.80
C LEU A 23 -3.69 10.57 -5.83
N LEU A 24 -3.75 11.12 -4.62
CA LEU A 24 -4.74 10.71 -3.64
C LEU A 24 -6.16 10.97 -4.15
N HIS A 25 -6.39 12.12 -4.76
CA HIS A 25 -7.69 12.43 -5.36
C HIS A 25 -8.05 11.43 -6.46
N LEU A 26 -7.09 11.06 -7.28
CA LEU A 26 -7.32 10.10 -8.34
C LEU A 26 -7.65 8.72 -7.75
N ILE A 27 -6.92 8.31 -6.73
CA ILE A 27 -7.17 7.04 -6.06
C ILE A 27 -8.58 7.01 -5.47
N ASN A 28 -8.98 8.09 -4.82
CA ASN A 28 -10.33 8.16 -4.25
C ASN A 28 -11.39 8.02 -5.33
N ALA A 29 -11.15 8.60 -6.49
CA ALA A 29 -12.10 8.48 -7.60
C ALA A 29 -12.19 7.04 -8.10
N ILE A 30 -11.04 6.37 -8.20
CA ILE A 30 -11.01 4.97 -8.63
C ILE A 30 -11.77 4.09 -7.63
N GLU A 31 -11.57 4.32 -6.36
CA GLU A 31 -12.26 3.55 -5.33
C GLU A 31 -13.77 3.77 -5.38
N ARG A 32 -14.20 5.01 -5.62
CA ARG A 32 -15.63 5.29 -5.76
C ARG A 32 -16.23 4.57 -6.95
N ASP A 33 -15.50 4.57 -8.07
CA ASP A 33 -16.01 3.89 -9.26
C ASP A 33 -16.08 2.39 -9.05
N ALA A 34 -15.11 1.82 -8.36
CA ALA A 34 -15.15 0.40 -8.04
C ALA A 34 -16.32 0.07 -7.14
N GLY A 35 -16.64 0.97 -6.21
CA GLY A 35 -17.80 0.80 -5.34
C GLY A 35 -19.11 0.80 -6.11
N ARG A 36 -19.23 1.67 -7.10
CA ARG A 36 -20.43 1.69 -7.94
C ARG A 36 -20.60 0.39 -8.70
N GLU A 37 -19.53 -0.12 -9.27
CA GLU A 37 -19.59 -1.40 -9.97
C GLU A 37 -20.03 -2.52 -9.05
N ARG A 38 -19.57 -2.47 -7.82
CA ARG A 38 -19.95 -3.49 -6.85
C ARG A 38 -21.43 -3.50 -6.58
N LEU A 39 -22.07 -2.35 -6.58
CA LEU A 39 -23.51 -2.27 -6.41
C LEU A 39 -24.25 -2.97 -7.54
N ILE A 40 -23.67 -2.98 -8.73
CA ILE A 40 -24.29 -3.61 -9.88
C ILE A 40 -23.97 -5.10 -9.92
N HIS A 41 -22.78 -5.48 -9.51
CA HIS A 41 -22.29 -6.85 -9.71
C HIS A 41 -22.33 -7.72 -8.47
N TRP A 42 -22.94 -7.25 -7.39
CA TRP A 42 -23.12 -8.07 -6.19
C TRP A 42 -21.80 -8.53 -5.57
N GLY A 43 -20.78 -7.78 -5.69
CA GLY A 43 -19.51 -8.20 -5.12
C GLY A 43 -19.37 -7.76 -3.68
N PRO A 44 -18.90 -8.60 -2.77
CA PRO A 44 -18.59 -8.17 -1.43
C PRO A 44 -17.24 -7.49 -1.31
N ARG A 45 -16.54 -7.33 -2.40
CA ARG A 45 -15.17 -6.84 -2.38
C ARG A 45 -15.11 -5.34 -2.32
N THR A 46 -14.20 -4.85 -1.52
CA THR A 46 -13.83 -3.45 -1.53
C THR A 46 -12.47 -3.32 -2.17
N LEU A 47 -12.26 -2.21 -2.82
CA LEU A 47 -10.96 -1.90 -3.37
C LEU A 47 -10.35 -0.82 -2.48
N ASP A 48 -9.26 -1.19 -1.83
CA ASP A 48 -8.51 -0.26 -1.00
C ASP A 48 -7.17 -0.03 -1.65
N ILE A 49 -6.87 1.21 -1.97
CA ILE A 49 -5.62 1.59 -2.59
C ILE A 49 -4.90 2.54 -1.66
N ASP A 50 -3.68 2.19 -1.30
CA ASP A 50 -2.86 3.02 -0.44
C ASP A 50 -1.59 3.43 -1.16
N ILE A 51 -1.15 4.65 -0.89
CA ILE A 51 0.17 5.09 -1.32
C ILE A 51 1.14 4.64 -0.25
N LEU A 52 2.06 3.75 -0.60
CA LEU A 52 3.04 3.26 0.36
C LEU A 52 4.27 4.16 0.38
N LEU A 53 4.78 4.46 -0.79
CA LEU A 53 5.98 5.25 -0.97
C LEU A 53 5.80 6.17 -2.18
N TYR A 54 6.43 7.31 -2.13
CA TYR A 54 6.45 8.24 -3.25
C TYR A 54 7.86 8.82 -3.30
N ASP A 55 8.73 8.19 -4.08
CA ASP A 55 10.15 8.47 -4.09
C ASP A 55 10.69 8.47 -2.67
N ASP A 56 11.40 9.50 -2.27
CA ASP A 56 11.92 9.62 -0.90
C ASP A 56 11.14 10.62 -0.07
N LEU A 57 9.95 10.96 -0.53
CA LEU A 57 9.13 11.97 0.12
C LEU A 57 8.67 11.51 1.49
N ILE A 58 8.71 12.42 2.43
CA ILE A 58 8.11 12.24 3.74
C ILE A 58 6.99 13.28 3.83
N CYS A 59 5.78 12.80 4.03
CA CYS A 59 4.60 13.65 4.09
C CYS A 59 3.76 13.19 5.27
N ASP A 60 3.40 14.11 6.15
CA ASP A 60 2.61 13.77 7.32
C ASP A 60 1.49 14.80 7.46
N GLU A 61 0.45 14.61 6.66
CA GLU A 61 -0.71 15.48 6.65
C GLU A 61 -1.91 14.70 7.17
N GLU A 62 -2.98 15.41 7.43
CA GLU A 62 -4.15 14.79 8.04
C GLU A 62 -4.68 13.60 7.25
N ASN A 63 -4.71 13.74 5.93
CA ASN A 63 -5.28 12.70 5.07
C ASN A 63 -4.25 11.94 4.27
N LEU A 64 -2.97 12.17 4.49
CA LEU A 64 -1.94 11.59 3.64
C LEU A 64 -0.65 11.43 4.41
N HIS A 65 -0.26 10.18 4.58
CA HIS A 65 0.99 9.86 5.27
C HIS A 65 1.88 9.04 4.33
N ILE A 66 3.03 9.59 3.99
CA ILE A 66 4.00 8.92 3.14
C ILE A 66 5.36 8.98 3.85
N PRO A 67 6.03 7.89 4.07
CA PRO A 67 5.61 6.51 3.78
C PRO A 67 4.42 6.11 4.64
N HIS A 68 3.68 5.10 4.18
CA HIS A 68 2.48 4.64 4.87
C HIS A 68 2.83 4.24 6.30
N ILE A 69 2.01 4.68 7.24
CA ILE A 69 2.31 4.56 8.66
C ILE A 69 2.48 3.12 9.12
N GLU A 70 1.63 2.22 8.61
CA GLU A 70 1.58 0.85 9.12
C GLU A 70 2.37 -0.14 8.28
N MET A 71 3.02 0.31 7.20
CA MET A 71 3.61 -0.63 6.25
C MET A 71 4.67 -1.54 6.86
N CYS A 72 5.43 -1.02 7.82
CA CYS A 72 6.53 -1.79 8.38
C CYS A 72 6.08 -2.90 9.31
N LYS A 73 4.82 -2.89 9.69
CA LYS A 73 4.25 -3.89 10.61
C LYS A 73 3.43 -4.94 9.89
N ARG A 74 3.29 -4.83 8.57
CA ARG A 74 2.37 -5.67 7.82
C ARG A 74 3.11 -6.49 6.79
N GLU A 75 3.26 -7.76 7.07
CA GLU A 75 3.94 -8.67 6.15
C GLU A 75 3.24 -8.71 4.80
N PHE A 76 1.91 -8.67 4.81
CA PHE A 76 1.15 -8.72 3.57
C PHE A 76 1.31 -7.45 2.73
N VAL A 77 1.95 -6.42 3.26
CA VAL A 77 2.35 -5.23 2.50
C VAL A 77 3.81 -5.34 2.08
N LEU A 78 4.68 -5.67 3.03
CA LEU A 78 6.12 -5.71 2.75
C LEU A 78 6.49 -6.81 1.78
N GLU A 79 5.82 -7.95 1.84
CA GLU A 79 6.17 -9.06 0.97
C GLU A 79 5.97 -8.73 -0.51
N PRO A 80 4.78 -8.31 -0.95
CA PRO A 80 4.63 -7.94 -2.36
C PRO A 80 5.46 -6.72 -2.74
N LEU A 81 5.64 -5.79 -1.82
CA LEU A 81 6.48 -4.63 -2.10
C LEU A 81 7.93 -5.03 -2.30
N SER A 82 8.43 -5.99 -1.52
CA SER A 82 9.80 -6.43 -1.66
C SER A 82 10.04 -7.13 -2.99
N ASN A 83 9.02 -7.71 -3.58
CA ASN A 83 9.15 -8.36 -4.89
C ASN A 83 9.43 -7.37 -6.01
N ILE A 84 8.99 -6.14 -5.87
CA ILE A 84 9.18 -5.14 -6.92
C ILE A 84 10.16 -4.04 -6.52
N ALA A 85 10.39 -3.83 -5.23
CA ALA A 85 11.21 -2.74 -4.76
C ALA A 85 11.97 -3.10 -3.48
N GLY A 86 12.44 -4.32 -3.38
CA GLY A 86 13.14 -4.78 -2.18
C GLY A 86 14.40 -3.98 -1.86
N TYR A 87 15.01 -3.41 -2.88
CA TYR A 87 16.23 -2.62 -2.74
C TYR A 87 15.97 -1.19 -2.26
N LYS A 88 14.72 -0.73 -2.32
CA LYS A 88 14.43 0.66 -2.03
C LYS A 88 14.47 0.91 -0.53
N ARG A 89 15.00 2.07 -0.15
CA ARG A 89 15.10 2.41 1.27
C ARG A 89 13.88 3.18 1.72
N HIS A 90 13.41 2.82 2.90
CA HIS A 90 12.37 3.56 3.56
C HIS A 90 12.92 4.93 3.95
N PRO A 91 12.25 6.02 3.58
CA PRO A 91 12.84 7.35 3.74
C PRO A 91 13.02 7.81 5.19
N ILE A 92 12.30 7.21 6.12
CA ILE A 92 12.43 7.59 7.53
C ILE A 92 13.49 6.75 8.22
N ASN A 93 13.40 5.41 8.11
CA ASN A 93 14.33 4.59 8.89
C ASN A 93 15.57 4.15 8.11
N GLY A 94 15.62 4.41 6.82
CA GLY A 94 16.82 4.14 6.01
C GLY A 94 17.06 2.69 5.67
N ARG A 95 16.19 1.78 6.10
CA ARG A 95 16.36 0.36 5.83
C ARG A 95 15.70 0.02 4.50
N THR A 96 16.24 -0.98 3.82
CA THR A 96 15.59 -1.41 2.59
C THR A 96 14.32 -2.17 2.91
N ILE A 97 13.43 -2.23 1.93
CA ILE A 97 12.17 -2.95 2.11
C ILE A 97 12.45 -4.41 2.43
N ARG A 98 13.45 -5.01 1.78
CA ARG A 98 13.82 -6.38 2.08
C ARG A 98 14.30 -6.54 3.52
N GLU A 99 15.10 -5.60 4.00
CA GLU A 99 15.55 -5.65 5.39
C GLU A 99 14.39 -5.55 6.36
N LEU A 100 13.41 -4.69 6.04
CA LEU A 100 12.24 -4.55 6.89
C LEU A 100 11.42 -5.83 6.93
N LEU A 101 11.27 -6.49 5.80
CA LEU A 101 10.55 -7.75 5.74
C LEU A 101 11.28 -8.83 6.52
N ASP A 102 12.58 -8.95 6.32
CA ASP A 102 13.38 -9.94 7.04
C ASP A 102 13.29 -9.73 8.55
N GLU A 103 13.34 -8.49 8.98
CA GLU A 103 13.25 -8.16 10.39
C GLU A 103 11.89 -8.54 10.95
N LEU A 104 10.84 -8.24 10.22
CA LEU A 104 9.50 -8.59 10.66
C LEU A 104 9.33 -10.10 10.78
N GLU A 105 9.87 -10.85 9.84
CA GLU A 105 9.78 -12.31 9.87
C GLU A 105 10.56 -12.87 11.04
N ARG A 106 11.73 -12.31 11.35
CA ARG A 106 12.51 -12.77 12.50
C ARG A 106 11.77 -12.52 13.82
N ASN A 107 11.05 -11.43 13.90
CA ASN A 107 10.35 -11.07 15.13
C ASN A 107 9.13 -11.95 15.39
N LYS A 108 8.74 -12.75 14.43
CA LYS A 108 7.63 -13.67 14.61
C LYS A 108 8.05 -14.95 15.36
N GLU A 109 9.32 -15.19 15.46
CA GLU A 109 9.82 -16.37 16.16
C GLU A 109 10.00 -16.12 17.68
#